data_618a77485499efca85bdc38507995b67
#
_entry.id   618a77485499efca85bdc38507995b67
#
_cell.length_a   1.000
_cell.length_b   1.000
_cell.length_c   1.000
_cell.angle_alpha   90.00
_cell.angle_beta   90.00
_cell.angle_gamma   90.00
#
_symmetry.space_group_name_H-M   'P 1'
#
loop_
_entity.id
_entity.type
_entity.pdbx_description
1 polymer ?
#
loop_
_entity_poly.entity_id
_entity_poly.type
_entity_poly.pdbx_seq_one_letter_code
_entity_poly.pdbx_strand_id
1 'polypeptide(L)'
;DRMAPIRAMQVFGDAGGKLEFTAFDTGVSELGWILESSLMACEFWESAKRQGNLTLFCPARPSRLEFRHDAAILELADGTTLSARLLVGADGRDSWVRQAAGLAAVNSPYGEKGLVANFATAKPHRNIAYQWFRDDGVLAYLPLPGNRISIVWSTPDVAADELCALPPEQLCERVAEAGGHVLGRLELLTPAVAF
;
A
#
# COMPACT_ATOMS: atom_id res chain seq x y z
N ASP A 1 -6.69 -2.04 -18.40
CA ASP A 1 -7.32 -1.07 -17.47
C ASP A 1 -7.43 -1.67 -16.07
N ARG A 2 -6.37 -1.45 -15.28
CA ARG A 2 -6.30 -1.91 -13.88
C ARG A 2 -6.12 -0.73 -12.91
N MET A 3 -6.42 0.48 -13.38
CA MET A 3 -6.45 1.71 -12.61
C MET A 3 -7.89 2.16 -12.40
N ALA A 4 -8.20 2.70 -11.23
CA ALA A 4 -9.48 3.32 -10.96
C ALA A 4 -9.28 4.78 -10.52
N PRO A 5 -9.95 5.74 -11.16
CA PRO A 5 -9.89 7.13 -10.74
C PRO A 5 -10.68 7.34 -9.44
N ILE A 6 -10.21 8.27 -8.61
CA ILE A 6 -10.98 8.85 -7.51
C ILE A 6 -11.53 10.18 -7.98
N ARG A 7 -12.85 10.31 -8.11
CA ARG A 7 -13.52 11.54 -8.53
C ARG A 7 -14.19 12.30 -7.39
N ALA A 8 -14.46 11.60 -6.30
CA ALA A 8 -14.94 12.18 -5.08
C ALA A 8 -14.41 11.42 -3.87
N MET A 9 -14.36 12.08 -2.74
CA MET A 9 -14.04 11.48 -1.46
C MET A 9 -15.07 11.87 -0.42
N GLN A 10 -15.59 10.91 0.33
CA GLN A 10 -16.47 11.10 1.47
C GLN A 10 -15.76 10.65 2.74
N VAL A 11 -15.60 11.57 3.67
CA VAL A 11 -14.94 11.34 4.96
C VAL A 11 -15.95 11.49 6.07
N PHE A 12 -15.99 10.52 6.96
CA PHE A 12 -16.90 10.47 8.10
C PHE A 12 -16.08 10.52 9.39
N GLY A 13 -16.44 11.42 10.28
CA GLY A 13 -15.84 11.53 11.61
C GLY A 13 -16.57 10.65 12.62
N ASP A 14 -15.91 10.38 13.74
CA ASP A 14 -16.39 9.60 14.87
C ASP A 14 -17.61 10.24 15.55
N ALA A 15 -17.67 11.58 15.59
CA ALA A 15 -18.76 12.35 16.16
C ALA A 15 -19.90 12.67 15.16
N GLY A 16 -20.01 11.90 14.05
CA GLY A 16 -21.06 12.07 13.04
C GLY A 16 -20.81 13.20 12.04
N GLY A 17 -19.62 13.81 12.04
CA GLY A 17 -19.22 14.79 11.04
C GLY A 17 -19.05 14.13 9.65
N LYS A 18 -19.42 14.86 8.59
CA LYS A 18 -19.19 14.44 7.21
C LYS A 18 -18.52 15.56 6.42
N LEU A 19 -17.48 15.20 5.69
CA LEU A 19 -16.82 16.06 4.71
C LEU A 19 -16.88 15.36 3.34
N GLU A 20 -17.21 16.14 2.32
CA GLU A 20 -17.20 15.68 0.93
C GLU A 20 -16.48 16.70 0.07
N PHE A 21 -15.64 16.21 -0.84
CA PHE A 21 -14.99 17.01 -1.86
C PHE A 21 -14.88 16.21 -3.15
N THR A 22 -14.99 16.93 -4.26
CA THR A 22 -15.01 16.32 -5.59
C THR A 22 -13.92 16.90 -6.49
N ALA A 23 -13.55 16.16 -7.52
CA ALA A 23 -12.67 16.64 -8.56
C ALA A 23 -13.23 17.89 -9.26
N PHE A 24 -14.57 17.96 -9.37
CA PHE A 24 -15.25 19.13 -9.95
C PHE A 24 -15.03 20.39 -9.11
N ASP A 25 -15.16 20.31 -7.78
CA ASP A 25 -15.00 21.46 -6.88
C ASP A 25 -13.57 22.01 -6.89
N THR A 26 -12.59 21.15 -7.16
CA THR A 26 -11.17 21.52 -7.23
C THR A 26 -10.68 21.84 -8.63
N GLY A 27 -11.55 21.71 -9.65
CA GLY A 27 -11.22 22.03 -11.05
C GLY A 27 -10.24 21.05 -11.71
N VAL A 28 -10.15 19.82 -11.21
CA VAL A 28 -9.32 18.75 -11.77
C VAL A 28 -10.20 17.64 -12.37
N SER A 29 -9.64 16.79 -13.23
CA SER A 29 -10.37 15.66 -13.80
C SER A 29 -10.61 14.53 -12.78
N GLU A 30 -9.61 14.27 -11.95
CA GLU A 30 -9.62 13.27 -10.87
C GLU A 30 -8.82 13.79 -9.65
N LEU A 31 -9.24 13.37 -8.45
CA LEU A 31 -8.50 13.64 -7.20
C LEU A 31 -7.25 12.76 -7.08
N GLY A 32 -7.26 11.58 -7.70
CA GLY A 32 -6.18 10.62 -7.66
C GLY A 32 -6.54 9.32 -8.37
N TRP A 33 -5.67 8.34 -8.25
CA TRP A 33 -5.81 7.03 -8.89
C TRP A 33 -5.44 5.92 -7.91
N ILE A 34 -6.20 4.83 -7.94
CA ILE A 34 -5.84 3.59 -7.26
C ILE A 34 -5.24 2.64 -8.28
N LEU A 35 -4.04 2.12 -7.94
CA LEU A 35 -3.29 1.16 -8.75
C LEU A 35 -2.87 -0.04 -7.91
N GLU A 36 -2.81 -1.20 -8.56
CA GLU A 36 -2.19 -2.37 -7.96
C GLU A 36 -0.65 -2.20 -7.94
N SER A 37 -0.06 -2.24 -6.74
CA SER A 37 1.39 -2.06 -6.55
C SER A 37 2.22 -3.10 -7.29
N SER A 38 1.76 -4.35 -7.36
CA SER A 38 2.43 -5.43 -8.10
C SER A 38 2.49 -5.18 -9.61
N LEU A 39 1.42 -4.64 -10.18
CA LEU A 39 1.39 -4.27 -11.59
C LEU A 39 2.35 -3.11 -11.86
N MET A 40 2.34 -2.09 -11.00
CA MET A 40 3.24 -0.95 -11.11
C MET A 40 4.71 -1.39 -11.02
N ALA A 41 5.04 -2.28 -10.09
CA ALA A 41 6.39 -2.85 -9.96
C ALA A 41 6.80 -3.63 -11.22
N CYS A 42 5.90 -4.41 -11.81
CA CYS A 42 6.12 -5.13 -13.06
C CYS A 42 6.42 -4.17 -14.22
N GLU A 43 5.62 -3.13 -14.39
CA GLU A 43 5.80 -2.13 -15.46
C GLU A 43 7.12 -1.34 -15.28
N PHE A 44 7.48 -0.99 -14.06
CA PHE A 44 8.77 -0.36 -13.77
C PHE A 44 9.93 -1.29 -14.10
N TRP A 45 9.84 -2.58 -13.77
CA TRP A 45 10.86 -3.57 -14.10
C TRP A 45 11.02 -3.73 -15.61
N GLU A 46 9.91 -3.87 -16.37
CA GLU A 46 9.95 -3.94 -17.82
C GLU A 46 10.49 -2.65 -18.45
N SER A 47 10.17 -1.50 -17.87
CA SER A 47 10.73 -0.22 -18.32
C SER A 47 12.23 -0.14 -18.05
N ALA A 48 12.69 -0.57 -16.86
CA ALA A 48 14.10 -0.58 -16.51
C ALA A 48 14.93 -1.45 -17.47
N LYS A 49 14.42 -2.61 -17.87
CA LYS A 49 15.09 -3.50 -18.84
C LYS A 49 15.31 -2.85 -20.22
N ARG A 50 14.48 -1.88 -20.57
CA ARG A 50 14.58 -1.15 -21.86
C ARG A 50 15.55 0.04 -21.82
N GLN A 51 16.05 0.42 -20.63
CA GLN A 51 16.92 1.58 -20.48
C GLN A 51 18.38 1.20 -20.79
N GLY A 52 18.98 1.84 -21.81
CA GLY A 52 20.38 1.58 -22.19
C GLY A 52 21.43 2.13 -21.21
N ASN A 53 21.04 2.98 -20.28
CA ASN A 53 21.89 3.59 -19.28
C ASN A 53 21.80 2.90 -17.90
N LEU A 54 21.08 1.78 -17.80
CA LEU A 54 20.95 0.99 -16.57
C LEU A 54 21.62 -0.38 -16.75
N THR A 55 22.29 -0.82 -15.69
CA THR A 55 22.74 -2.21 -15.56
C THR A 55 21.97 -2.87 -14.43
N LEU A 56 21.27 -3.97 -14.73
CA LEU A 56 20.40 -4.66 -13.78
C LEU A 56 21.11 -5.93 -13.28
N PHE A 57 21.14 -6.10 -11.96
CA PHE A 57 21.61 -7.29 -11.28
C PHE A 57 20.42 -7.93 -10.54
N CYS A 58 19.74 -8.87 -11.18
CA CYS A 58 18.58 -9.55 -10.61
C CYS A 58 18.49 -11.00 -11.14
N PRO A 59 18.50 -12.00 -10.24
CA PRO A 59 18.64 -11.87 -8.79
C PRO A 59 20.05 -11.51 -8.35
N ALA A 60 20.17 -10.66 -7.32
CA ALA A 60 21.45 -10.35 -6.69
C ALA A 60 21.26 -10.16 -5.18
N ARG A 61 22.26 -10.58 -4.40
CA ARG A 61 22.28 -10.40 -2.95
C ARG A 61 23.53 -9.65 -2.55
N PRO A 62 23.42 -8.51 -1.86
CA PRO A 62 24.58 -7.83 -1.30
C PRO A 62 25.19 -8.67 -0.17
N SER A 63 26.52 -8.66 -0.06
CA SER A 63 27.26 -9.39 0.97
C SER A 63 28.14 -8.48 1.83
N ARG A 64 28.72 -7.44 1.23
CA ARG A 64 29.58 -6.49 1.92
C ARG A 64 29.45 -5.10 1.34
N LEU A 65 29.52 -4.09 2.20
CA LEU A 65 29.55 -2.67 1.84
C LEU A 65 30.77 -2.00 2.50
N GLU A 66 31.55 -1.26 1.70
CA GLU A 66 32.67 -0.47 2.14
C GLU A 66 32.56 0.96 1.57
N PHE A 67 32.76 1.96 2.40
CA PHE A 67 32.83 3.35 1.96
C PHE A 67 34.31 3.77 1.87
N ARG A 68 34.67 4.33 0.72
CA ARG A 68 35.95 4.98 0.47
C ARG A 68 35.77 6.47 0.32
N HIS A 69 36.86 7.20 0.16
CA HIS A 69 36.84 8.66 0.08
C HIS A 69 35.93 9.18 -1.06
N ASP A 70 35.91 8.49 -2.19
CA ASP A 70 35.23 8.90 -3.42
C ASP A 70 34.25 7.87 -4.00
N ALA A 71 34.09 6.74 -3.34
CA ALA A 71 33.25 5.65 -3.82
C ALA A 71 32.65 4.80 -2.69
N ALA A 72 31.49 4.24 -2.94
CA ALA A 72 30.95 3.09 -2.23
C ALA A 72 31.27 1.81 -3.02
N ILE A 73 31.78 0.81 -2.33
CA ILE A 73 32.10 -0.49 -2.90
C ILE A 73 31.09 -1.51 -2.36
N LEU A 74 30.36 -2.14 -3.25
CA LEU A 74 29.36 -3.17 -2.94
C LEU A 74 29.83 -4.52 -3.49
N GLU A 75 29.98 -5.50 -2.63
CA GLU A 75 30.21 -6.89 -3.03
C GLU A 75 28.90 -7.66 -3.02
N LEU A 76 28.66 -8.43 -4.06
CA LEU A 76 27.54 -9.37 -4.17
C LEU A 76 27.97 -10.77 -3.71
N ALA A 77 26.99 -11.60 -3.35
CA ALA A 77 27.23 -12.95 -2.85
C ALA A 77 27.89 -13.89 -3.88
N ASP A 78 27.82 -13.56 -5.16
CA ASP A 78 28.49 -14.29 -6.27
C ASP A 78 29.94 -13.84 -6.50
N GLY A 79 30.46 -12.90 -5.70
CA GLY A 79 31.79 -12.33 -5.81
C GLY A 79 31.89 -11.12 -6.74
N THR A 80 30.82 -10.70 -7.38
CA THR A 80 30.78 -9.47 -8.18
C THR A 80 31.03 -8.26 -7.30
N THR A 81 31.92 -7.36 -7.73
CA THR A 81 32.21 -6.11 -7.03
C THR A 81 31.74 -4.92 -7.87
N LEU A 82 30.95 -4.07 -7.27
CA LEU A 82 30.40 -2.84 -7.86
C LEU A 82 31.03 -1.63 -7.16
N SER A 83 31.41 -0.62 -7.93
CA SER A 83 31.91 0.66 -7.43
C SER A 83 31.02 1.79 -7.95
N ALA A 84 30.57 2.66 -7.05
CA ALA A 84 29.72 3.79 -7.40
C ALA A 84 30.06 5.01 -6.54
N ARG A 85 29.89 6.20 -7.12
CA ARG A 85 30.05 7.48 -6.38
C ARG A 85 28.94 7.70 -5.36
N LEU A 86 27.78 7.10 -5.57
CA LEU A 86 26.63 7.16 -4.68
C LEU A 86 25.97 5.77 -4.64
N LEU A 87 25.65 5.32 -3.43
CA LEU A 87 24.81 4.15 -3.18
C LEU A 87 23.49 4.61 -2.55
N VAL A 88 22.37 4.19 -3.14
CA VAL A 88 21.02 4.48 -2.63
C VAL A 88 20.41 3.19 -2.09
N GLY A 89 20.14 3.15 -0.79
CA GLY A 89 19.39 2.07 -0.15
C GLY A 89 17.90 2.29 -0.31
N ALA A 90 17.26 1.56 -1.23
CA ALA A 90 15.82 1.58 -1.48
C ALA A 90 15.20 0.19 -1.22
N ASP A 91 15.76 -0.58 -0.29
CA ASP A 91 15.50 -1.97 0.02
C ASP A 91 14.51 -2.17 1.20
N GLY A 92 13.70 -1.14 1.50
CA GLY A 92 12.54 -1.22 2.37
C GLY A 92 12.84 -1.02 3.86
N ARG A 93 11.83 -1.35 4.68
CA ARG A 93 11.83 -1.12 6.13
C ARG A 93 13.03 -1.77 6.83
N ASP A 94 13.35 -2.99 6.49
CA ASP A 94 14.44 -3.78 7.09
C ASP A 94 15.75 -3.68 6.29
N SER A 95 16.00 -2.50 5.70
CA SER A 95 17.10 -2.20 4.78
C SER A 95 18.44 -2.77 5.24
N TRP A 96 19.00 -3.67 4.41
CA TRP A 96 20.35 -4.19 4.57
C TRP A 96 21.40 -3.09 4.37
N VAL A 97 21.16 -2.19 3.39
CA VAL A 97 22.09 -1.07 3.12
C VAL A 97 22.20 -0.16 4.32
N ARG A 98 21.09 0.17 4.98
CA ARG A 98 21.09 0.98 6.20
C ARG A 98 21.90 0.31 7.31
N GLN A 99 21.70 -0.99 7.52
CA GLN A 99 22.42 -1.77 8.55
C GLN A 99 23.92 -1.85 8.23
N ALA A 100 24.27 -2.18 6.99
CA ALA A 100 25.67 -2.28 6.54
C ALA A 100 26.41 -0.94 6.60
N ALA A 101 25.69 0.18 6.43
CA ALA A 101 26.22 1.52 6.57
C ALA A 101 26.36 1.98 8.03
N GLY A 102 25.94 1.18 9.01
CA GLY A 102 25.97 1.54 10.43
C GLY A 102 24.99 2.66 10.80
N LEU A 103 23.95 2.90 9.97
CA LEU A 103 22.94 3.92 10.23
C LEU A 103 21.88 3.39 11.17
N ALA A 104 21.74 4.01 12.33
CA ALA A 104 20.72 3.66 13.30
C ALA A 104 19.32 4.09 12.80
N ALA A 105 18.32 3.27 13.10
CA ALA A 105 16.91 3.64 12.96
C ALA A 105 16.21 3.45 14.31
N VAL A 106 15.44 4.45 14.71
CA VAL A 106 14.56 4.32 15.87
C VAL A 106 13.23 3.79 15.38
N ASN A 107 12.86 2.60 15.85
CA ASN A 107 11.54 2.02 15.59
C ASN A 107 10.61 2.38 16.75
N SER A 108 9.52 3.06 16.45
CA SER A 108 8.44 3.33 17.39
C SER A 108 7.18 2.64 16.87
N PRO A 109 6.75 1.53 17.47
CA PRO A 109 5.52 0.86 17.06
C PRO A 109 4.32 1.75 17.41
N TYR A 110 3.35 1.80 16.51
CA TYR A 110 2.09 2.51 16.74
C TYR A 110 1.10 1.65 17.54
N GLY A 111 1.31 0.34 17.65
CA GLY A 111 0.36 -0.61 18.24
C GLY A 111 -0.85 -0.87 17.34
N GLU A 112 -0.71 -0.55 16.07
CA GLU A 112 -1.74 -0.71 15.03
C GLU A 112 -1.17 -1.43 13.81
N LYS A 113 -2.04 -2.17 13.14
CA LYS A 113 -1.78 -2.80 11.84
C LYS A 113 -2.76 -2.29 10.79
N GLY A 114 -2.29 -2.20 9.56
CA GLY A 114 -3.13 -1.98 8.39
C GLY A 114 -3.64 -3.30 7.83
N LEU A 115 -4.94 -3.61 7.98
CA LEU A 115 -5.58 -4.73 7.32
C LEU A 115 -5.99 -4.34 5.90
N VAL A 116 -5.59 -5.15 4.92
CA VAL A 116 -5.89 -4.95 3.49
C VAL A 116 -6.58 -6.19 2.92
N ALA A 117 -7.64 -5.98 2.18
CA ALA A 117 -8.32 -7.00 1.39
C ALA A 117 -9.11 -6.35 0.25
N ASN A 118 -9.44 -7.13 -0.78
CA ASN A 118 -10.27 -6.67 -1.90
C ASN A 118 -11.65 -7.35 -1.84
N PHE A 119 -12.68 -6.58 -2.19
CA PHE A 119 -14.07 -7.04 -2.18
C PHE A 119 -14.79 -6.67 -3.46
N ALA A 120 -15.69 -7.55 -3.93
CA ALA A 120 -16.77 -7.17 -4.83
C ALA A 120 -17.89 -6.51 -4.03
N THR A 121 -18.60 -5.57 -4.66
CA THR A 121 -19.64 -4.76 -4.02
C THR A 121 -20.97 -4.93 -4.74
N ALA A 122 -22.08 -5.02 -4.00
CA ALA A 122 -23.41 -5.12 -4.59
C ALA A 122 -23.87 -3.81 -5.25
N LYS A 123 -23.39 -2.67 -4.78
CA LYS A 123 -23.67 -1.35 -5.35
C LYS A 123 -22.40 -0.77 -5.95
N PRO A 124 -22.49 0.00 -7.05
CA PRO A 124 -21.33 0.65 -7.66
C PRO A 124 -20.77 1.75 -6.75
N HIS A 125 -19.44 1.80 -6.60
CA HIS A 125 -18.75 2.86 -5.85
C HIS A 125 -18.70 4.22 -6.59
N ARG A 126 -19.00 4.25 -7.90
CA ARG A 126 -19.03 5.48 -8.72
C ARG A 126 -17.75 6.31 -8.67
N ASN A 127 -16.60 5.66 -8.50
CA ASN A 127 -15.28 6.32 -8.31
C ASN A 127 -15.20 7.22 -7.08
N ILE A 128 -15.97 6.91 -6.04
CA ILE A 128 -15.93 7.58 -4.75
C ILE A 128 -15.04 6.76 -3.82
N ALA A 129 -14.05 7.40 -3.20
CA ALA A 129 -13.34 6.85 -2.07
C ALA A 129 -14.07 7.23 -0.78
N TYR A 130 -14.14 6.31 0.16
CA TYR A 130 -14.77 6.52 1.45
C TYR A 130 -13.75 6.34 2.55
N GLN A 131 -13.85 7.15 3.61
CA GLN A 131 -13.01 7.03 4.79
C GLN A 131 -13.82 7.29 6.05
N TRP A 132 -13.68 6.42 7.04
CA TRP A 132 -14.30 6.54 8.35
C TRP A 132 -13.22 6.64 9.41
N PHE A 133 -13.22 7.73 10.17
CA PHE A 133 -12.50 7.83 11.43
C PHE A 133 -13.41 7.27 12.51
N ARG A 134 -12.92 6.27 13.23
CA ARG A 134 -13.66 5.45 14.18
C ARG A 134 -12.87 5.35 15.48
N ASP A 135 -13.53 5.00 16.58
CA ASP A 135 -12.87 4.78 17.87
C ASP A 135 -11.84 3.62 17.82
N ASP A 136 -12.05 2.66 16.90
CA ASP A 136 -11.21 1.48 16.68
C ASP A 136 -10.21 1.63 15.53
N GLY A 137 -10.03 2.85 15.02
CA GLY A 137 -9.07 3.17 13.96
C GLY A 137 -9.64 3.86 12.73
N VAL A 138 -9.05 3.63 11.56
CA VAL A 138 -9.44 4.29 10.31
C VAL A 138 -9.71 3.25 9.23
N LEU A 139 -10.94 3.22 8.72
CA LEU A 139 -11.31 2.38 7.59
C LEU A 139 -11.42 3.22 6.32
N ALA A 140 -10.79 2.76 5.24
CA ALA A 140 -10.93 3.35 3.91
C ALA A 140 -11.45 2.32 2.90
N TYR A 141 -12.37 2.74 2.02
CA TYR A 141 -12.77 2.03 0.81
C TYR A 141 -12.19 2.76 -0.39
N LEU A 142 -11.36 2.07 -1.15
CA LEU A 142 -10.67 2.59 -2.32
C LEU A 142 -11.25 1.95 -3.58
N PRO A 143 -11.74 2.73 -4.57
CA PRO A 143 -12.34 2.18 -5.77
C PRO A 143 -11.33 1.37 -6.59
N LEU A 144 -11.74 0.21 -7.06
CA LEU A 144 -11.03 -0.61 -8.05
C LEU A 144 -11.86 -0.71 -9.33
N PRO A 145 -11.29 -1.11 -10.47
CA PRO A 145 -12.05 -1.29 -11.70
C PRO A 145 -13.25 -2.23 -11.55
N GLY A 146 -14.39 -1.83 -12.10
CA GLY A 146 -15.67 -2.53 -11.94
C GLY A 146 -16.31 -2.25 -10.58
N ASN A 147 -17.19 -3.14 -10.12
CA ASN A 147 -17.81 -3.04 -8.80
C ASN A 147 -16.93 -3.71 -7.74
N ARG A 148 -15.73 -3.19 -7.54
CA ARG A 148 -14.76 -3.72 -6.59
C ARG A 148 -14.12 -2.60 -5.79
N ILE A 149 -13.72 -2.91 -4.57
CA ILE A 149 -12.96 -2.02 -3.70
C ILE A 149 -11.76 -2.77 -3.12
N SER A 150 -10.70 -2.01 -2.82
CA SER A 150 -9.70 -2.39 -1.84
C SER A 150 -10.02 -1.67 -0.53
N ILE A 151 -9.87 -2.36 0.59
CA ILE A 151 -9.95 -1.69 1.90
C ILE A 151 -8.55 -1.52 2.48
N VAL A 152 -8.39 -0.47 3.26
CA VAL A 152 -7.32 -0.32 4.23
C VAL A 152 -7.97 0.00 5.57
N TRP A 153 -7.77 -0.88 6.55
CA TRP A 153 -8.30 -0.67 7.90
C TRP A 153 -7.15 -0.64 8.90
N SER A 154 -6.75 0.56 9.31
CA SER A 154 -5.82 0.72 10.44
C SER A 154 -6.61 0.51 11.73
N THR A 155 -6.16 -0.45 12.54
CA THR A 155 -6.83 -0.84 13.79
C THR A 155 -5.81 -1.44 14.75
N PRO A 156 -6.06 -1.48 16.08
CA PRO A 156 -5.15 -2.10 17.04
C PRO A 156 -4.72 -3.51 16.65
N ASP A 157 -3.48 -3.87 16.95
CA ASP A 157 -2.84 -5.15 16.56
C ASP A 157 -3.75 -6.35 16.79
N VAL A 158 -4.36 -6.45 17.99
CA VAL A 158 -5.24 -7.56 18.39
C VAL A 158 -6.49 -7.61 17.50
N ALA A 159 -7.10 -6.47 17.24
CA ALA A 159 -8.31 -6.40 16.40
C ALA A 159 -7.99 -6.76 14.94
N ALA A 160 -6.83 -6.35 14.43
CA ALA A 160 -6.39 -6.71 13.08
C ALA A 160 -6.19 -8.23 12.95
N ASP A 161 -5.57 -8.87 13.95
CA ASP A 161 -5.36 -10.31 13.97
C ASP A 161 -6.68 -11.08 14.09
N GLU A 162 -7.63 -10.60 14.89
CA GLU A 162 -9.00 -11.16 14.97
C GLU A 162 -9.72 -11.07 13.63
N LEU A 163 -9.70 -9.90 12.97
CA LEU A 163 -10.32 -9.71 11.66
C LEU A 163 -9.72 -10.62 10.58
N CYS A 164 -8.39 -10.81 10.59
CA CYS A 164 -7.72 -11.73 9.66
C CYS A 164 -8.10 -13.20 9.89
N ALA A 165 -8.48 -13.56 11.12
CA ALA A 165 -8.88 -14.94 11.48
C ALA A 165 -10.35 -15.23 11.20
N LEU A 166 -11.18 -14.23 10.86
CA LEU A 166 -12.60 -14.42 10.59
C LEU A 166 -12.83 -15.27 9.32
N PRO A 167 -13.88 -16.11 9.32
CA PRO A 167 -14.41 -16.69 8.09
C PRO A 167 -14.79 -15.60 7.07
N PRO A 168 -14.65 -15.84 5.75
CA PRO A 168 -14.90 -14.83 4.71
C PRO A 168 -16.24 -14.09 4.84
N GLU A 169 -17.32 -14.81 5.14
CA GLU A 169 -18.65 -14.21 5.27
C GLU A 169 -18.73 -13.25 6.47
N GLN A 170 -18.14 -13.64 7.60
CA GLN A 170 -18.11 -12.79 8.79
C GLN A 170 -17.22 -11.55 8.60
N LEU A 171 -16.10 -11.70 7.91
CA LEU A 171 -15.26 -10.54 7.55
C LEU A 171 -16.02 -9.58 6.62
N CYS A 172 -16.71 -10.10 5.60
CA CYS A 172 -17.54 -9.28 4.72
C CYS A 172 -18.59 -8.47 5.47
N GLU A 173 -19.28 -9.09 6.44
CA GLU A 173 -20.28 -8.40 7.24
C GLU A 173 -19.66 -7.33 8.15
N ARG A 174 -18.56 -7.67 8.86
CA ARG A 174 -17.84 -6.72 9.71
C ARG A 174 -17.34 -5.49 8.94
N VAL A 175 -16.81 -5.71 7.73
CA VAL A 175 -16.35 -4.62 6.85
C VAL A 175 -17.55 -3.81 6.34
N ALA A 176 -18.66 -4.46 5.94
CA ALA A 176 -19.86 -3.76 5.48
C ALA A 176 -20.50 -2.91 6.59
N GLU A 177 -20.63 -3.46 7.80
CA GLU A 177 -21.13 -2.73 8.98
C GLU A 177 -20.25 -1.53 9.30
N ALA A 178 -18.92 -1.73 9.34
CA ALA A 178 -17.95 -0.67 9.63
C ALA A 178 -18.02 0.48 8.60
N GLY A 179 -18.35 0.17 7.34
CA GLY A 179 -18.58 1.12 6.25
C GLY A 179 -20.03 1.59 6.12
N GLY A 180 -20.91 1.32 7.12
CA GLY A 180 -22.32 1.74 7.11
C GLY A 180 -23.12 1.17 5.93
N HIS A 181 -22.76 0.02 5.41
CA HIS A 181 -23.39 -0.65 4.26
C HIS A 181 -23.54 0.22 3.00
N VAL A 182 -22.70 1.26 2.83
CA VAL A 182 -22.82 2.22 1.71
C VAL A 182 -22.77 1.56 0.34
N LEU A 183 -21.99 0.47 0.19
CA LEU A 183 -21.86 -0.30 -1.04
C LEU A 183 -22.67 -1.63 -1.03
N GLY A 184 -23.54 -1.80 -0.03
CA GLY A 184 -24.36 -3.00 0.15
C GLY A 184 -23.55 -4.23 0.57
N ARG A 185 -24.01 -5.42 0.16
CA ARG A 185 -23.29 -6.67 0.48
C ARG A 185 -21.92 -6.69 -0.18
N LEU A 186 -20.93 -7.18 0.56
CA LEU A 186 -19.57 -7.39 0.09
C LEU A 186 -19.30 -8.88 -0.12
N GLU A 187 -18.39 -9.20 -1.02
CA GLU A 187 -17.86 -10.54 -1.27
C GLU A 187 -16.34 -10.46 -1.31
N LEU A 188 -15.67 -11.28 -0.50
CA LEU A 188 -14.22 -11.29 -0.40
C LEU A 188 -13.57 -11.86 -1.66
N LEU A 189 -12.65 -11.11 -2.28
CA LEU A 189 -11.93 -11.51 -3.49
C LEU A 189 -10.49 -11.96 -3.21
N THR A 190 -9.86 -11.44 -2.16
CA THR A 190 -8.50 -11.79 -1.76
C THR A 190 -8.46 -12.05 -0.27
N PRO A 191 -7.60 -12.98 0.21
CA PRO A 191 -7.39 -13.13 1.64
C PRO A 191 -7.04 -11.78 2.29
N ALA A 192 -7.53 -11.56 3.51
CA ALA A 192 -7.12 -10.42 4.31
C ALA A 192 -5.68 -10.60 4.80
N VAL A 193 -4.89 -9.53 4.73
CA VAL A 193 -3.51 -9.49 5.20
C VAL A 193 -3.34 -8.25 6.07
N ALA A 194 -2.70 -8.40 7.25
CA ALA A 194 -2.35 -7.29 8.13
C ALA A 194 -0.82 -7.13 8.22
N PHE A 195 -0.32 -5.90 8.27
CA PHE A 195 1.11 -5.56 8.33
C PHE A 195 1.35 -4.25 9.10
#